data_b6f02e558d85c59bcdb988b523023407
#
_entry.id   b6f02e558d85c59bcdb988b523023407
#
_cell.length_a   1.000
_cell.length_b   1.000
_cell.length_c   1.000
_cell.angle_alpha   90.00
_cell.angle_beta   90.00
_cell.angle_gamma   90.00
#
_symmetry.space_group_name_H-M   'P 1'
#
loop_
_entity.id
_entity.type
_entity.pdbx_description
1 polymer ?
#
loop_
_entity_poly.entity_id
_entity_poly.type
_entity_poly.pdbx_seq_one_letter_code
_entity_poly.pdbx_strand_id
1 'polypeptide(L)'
;MLIFEVPNSALMNDTQNLEIPVEPGKTYFIRIVNMAAFAAQYFWIEGHSFRIIEVDGIYHQPANADQIYITAAQRYGILLTTKNTTTENFAIVGSMDQDLFDAVPAGLNPNVTSYLVYNKQARLPNATEIAEFDPFDDIELIPTDNEALWEDPTISYTIDMKMDNLGDGANYAFFNDITYVRPKVPTIYTVLSSGDLANNATVYGVNTHPLILSHNQVVEVVLNNHDPGKHPFHLHGHAFQVLERSAEESGDWDPEALRNGSITYPKSPMRRDTLLVRPNGHFVIRFRSDNPGVWLFHCHIEWHVDSGLILTFIEAPLQLQNQLSGKIPADHYDACKAQGMAHEGNAAGNTVDLLDTSGMNVSPKTLPSGFTARGIVALVFSCIAGILGLAVIVWYGLGEISSAEEEREEQKINAMAAKTGGVVEVTGVNAAEAGTRGSHAIGAAPKTY
;
A
#
# COMPACT_ATOMS: atom_id res chain seq x y z
N MET A 1 9.67 -23.80 -14.55
CA MET A 1 9.52 -22.41 -14.12
C MET A 1 8.02 -22.15 -14.09
N LEU A 2 7.42 -22.10 -12.91
CA LEU A 2 6.03 -21.73 -12.74
C LEU A 2 5.98 -20.21 -12.83
N ILE A 3 5.28 -19.69 -13.81
CA ILE A 3 4.94 -18.28 -13.84
C ILE A 3 3.46 -18.22 -13.42
N PHE A 4 3.21 -17.90 -12.15
CA PHE A 4 1.89 -17.44 -11.74
C PHE A 4 1.79 -15.99 -12.14
N GLU A 5 1.22 -15.74 -13.29
CA GLU A 5 0.91 -14.39 -13.70
C GLU A 5 -0.46 -13.99 -13.13
N VAL A 6 -0.57 -12.74 -12.75
CA VAL A 6 -1.80 -12.15 -12.21
C VAL A 6 -2.92 -12.22 -13.25
N PRO A 7 -4.10 -12.77 -12.92
CA PRO A 7 -5.23 -12.75 -13.85
C PRO A 7 -5.65 -11.31 -14.12
N ASN A 8 -5.87 -10.99 -15.37
CA ASN A 8 -6.50 -9.80 -15.96
C ASN A 8 -5.66 -8.98 -16.94
N SER A 9 -4.51 -9.46 -17.39
CA SER A 9 -3.94 -8.93 -18.63
C SER A 9 -4.47 -9.73 -19.83
N ALA A 10 -4.65 -9.11 -20.98
CA ALA A 10 -5.04 -9.79 -22.22
C ALA A 10 -4.04 -10.88 -22.68
N LEU A 11 -2.88 -10.95 -22.04
CA LEU A 11 -1.80 -11.92 -22.25
C LEU A 11 -1.98 -13.22 -21.46
N MET A 12 -2.99 -13.34 -20.58
CA MET A 12 -3.07 -14.39 -19.57
C MET A 12 -3.99 -15.54 -19.91
N ASN A 13 -4.66 -15.51 -21.03
CA ASN A 13 -5.44 -16.66 -21.51
C ASN A 13 -4.57 -17.87 -21.84
N ASP A 14 -3.26 -17.70 -21.97
CA ASP A 14 -2.33 -18.77 -22.39
C ASP A 14 -1.73 -19.55 -21.19
N THR A 15 -1.86 -19.04 -19.96
CA THR A 15 -1.34 -19.70 -18.74
C THR A 15 -2.42 -20.47 -17.98
N GLN A 16 -3.66 -20.34 -18.35
CA GLN A 16 -4.75 -21.16 -17.81
C GLN A 16 -4.49 -22.62 -18.18
N ASN A 17 -4.49 -23.49 -17.15
CA ASN A 17 -4.25 -24.93 -17.28
C ASN A 17 -2.78 -25.31 -17.55
N LEU A 18 -1.82 -24.57 -16.98
CA LEU A 18 -0.42 -25.00 -17.03
C LEU A 18 -0.27 -26.40 -16.40
N GLU A 19 0.17 -27.37 -17.19
CA GLU A 19 0.40 -28.74 -16.78
C GLU A 19 1.88 -28.97 -16.45
N ILE A 20 2.17 -29.38 -15.22
CA ILE A 20 3.51 -29.69 -14.75
C ILE A 20 3.63 -31.20 -14.63
N PRO A 21 4.27 -31.87 -15.58
CA PRO A 21 4.45 -33.33 -15.53
C PRO A 21 5.42 -33.69 -14.40
N VAL A 22 5.06 -34.71 -13.63
CA VAL A 22 5.88 -35.24 -12.55
C VAL A 22 5.98 -36.76 -12.63
N GLU A 23 7.10 -37.29 -12.12
CA GLU A 23 7.29 -38.73 -11.94
C GLU A 23 6.88 -39.14 -10.52
N PRO A 24 6.20 -40.28 -10.33
CA PRO A 24 5.89 -40.80 -9.01
C PRO A 24 7.15 -41.07 -8.16
N GLY A 25 7.04 -40.81 -6.85
CA GLY A 25 8.09 -41.08 -5.86
C GLY A 25 9.34 -40.19 -5.99
N LYS A 26 9.27 -39.06 -6.68
CA LYS A 26 10.37 -38.11 -6.80
C LYS A 26 10.16 -36.92 -5.87
N THR A 27 11.28 -36.29 -5.50
CA THR A 27 11.26 -35.00 -4.79
C THR A 27 11.71 -33.91 -5.71
N TYR A 28 10.90 -32.88 -5.84
CA TYR A 28 11.14 -31.70 -6.65
C TYR A 28 11.43 -30.50 -5.76
N PHE A 29 12.44 -29.72 -6.12
CA PHE A 29 12.66 -28.40 -5.53
C PHE A 29 11.90 -27.36 -6.39
N ILE A 30 10.94 -26.70 -5.78
CA ILE A 30 10.09 -25.69 -6.43
C ILE A 30 10.40 -24.35 -5.79
N ARG A 31 10.69 -23.34 -6.61
CA ARG A 31 10.80 -21.94 -6.22
C ARG A 31 9.54 -21.20 -6.57
N ILE A 32 8.98 -20.54 -5.58
CA ILE A 32 7.75 -19.74 -5.68
C ILE A 32 8.13 -18.29 -5.42
N VAL A 33 7.73 -17.40 -6.32
CA VAL A 33 8.05 -15.96 -6.24
C VAL A 33 6.77 -15.18 -6.49
N ASN A 34 6.41 -14.30 -5.58
CA ASN A 34 5.35 -13.34 -5.83
C ASN A 34 5.94 -12.03 -6.38
N MET A 35 5.73 -11.80 -7.68
CA MET A 35 6.17 -10.60 -8.39
C MET A 35 5.02 -9.59 -8.59
N ALA A 36 3.92 -9.74 -7.85
CA ALA A 36 2.79 -8.83 -7.96
C ALA A 36 3.14 -7.43 -7.42
N ALA A 37 2.51 -6.43 -7.99
CA ALA A 37 2.59 -5.05 -7.48
C ALA A 37 1.71 -4.84 -6.23
N PHE A 38 0.82 -5.79 -5.91
CA PHE A 38 -0.16 -5.65 -4.84
C PHE A 38 -0.46 -6.97 -4.12
N ALA A 39 -1.18 -7.90 -4.77
CA ALA A 39 -1.89 -8.95 -4.07
C ALA A 39 -0.97 -10.02 -3.48
N ALA A 40 -1.15 -10.30 -2.21
CA ALA A 40 -0.68 -11.52 -1.59
C ALA A 40 -1.49 -12.72 -2.08
N GLN A 41 -0.89 -13.91 -1.97
CA GLN A 41 -1.47 -15.16 -2.45
C GLN A 41 -1.40 -16.22 -1.37
N TYR A 42 -2.49 -16.95 -1.19
CA TYR A 42 -2.47 -18.27 -0.57
C TYR A 42 -2.09 -19.29 -1.65
N PHE A 43 -1.18 -20.19 -1.34
CA PHE A 43 -0.69 -21.21 -2.27
C PHE A 43 -0.72 -22.58 -1.63
N TRP A 44 -1.26 -23.57 -2.37
CA TRP A 44 -1.27 -24.97 -1.97
C TRP A 44 -1.27 -25.91 -3.18
N ILE A 45 -1.00 -27.18 -2.91
CA ILE A 45 -1.08 -28.25 -3.90
C ILE A 45 -2.02 -29.30 -3.37
N GLU A 46 -3.16 -29.49 -4.01
CA GLU A 46 -4.19 -30.43 -3.52
C GLU A 46 -3.62 -31.82 -3.33
N GLY A 47 -4.02 -32.44 -2.22
CA GLY A 47 -3.59 -33.80 -1.86
C GLY A 47 -2.10 -33.98 -1.56
N HIS A 48 -1.32 -32.89 -1.45
CA HIS A 48 0.11 -32.93 -1.13
C HIS A 48 0.43 -31.93 -0.02
N SER A 49 1.31 -32.36 0.90
CA SER A 49 2.08 -31.47 1.74
C SER A 49 3.47 -31.28 1.13
N PHE A 50 4.13 -30.22 1.49
CA PHE A 50 5.49 -29.92 1.07
C PHE A 50 6.33 -29.44 2.25
N ARG A 51 7.64 -29.38 2.07
CA ARG A 51 8.57 -28.89 3.10
C ARG A 51 9.16 -27.56 2.66
N ILE A 52 8.96 -26.52 3.44
CA ILE A 52 9.63 -25.23 3.27
C ILE A 52 11.10 -25.42 3.68
N ILE A 53 12.04 -25.02 2.83
CA ILE A 53 13.47 -25.10 3.09
C ILE A 53 14.22 -23.79 2.82
N GLU A 54 13.57 -22.82 2.20
CA GLU A 54 14.17 -21.54 1.85
C GLU A 54 13.09 -20.45 1.89
N VAL A 55 13.40 -19.31 2.48
CA VAL A 55 12.62 -18.07 2.34
C VAL A 55 13.58 -16.91 2.04
N ASP A 56 13.22 -16.10 1.03
CA ASP A 56 13.95 -14.91 0.59
C ASP A 56 15.46 -15.14 0.41
N GLY A 57 15.85 -16.34 -0.06
CA GLY A 57 17.26 -16.72 -0.27
C GLY A 57 17.97 -17.28 0.97
N ILE A 58 17.31 -17.35 2.12
CA ILE A 58 17.87 -17.93 3.35
C ILE A 58 17.37 -19.36 3.51
N TYR A 59 18.29 -20.32 3.68
CA TYR A 59 17.93 -21.72 3.94
C TYR A 59 17.51 -21.92 5.38
N HIS A 60 16.41 -22.67 5.56
CA HIS A 60 15.83 -23.02 6.85
C HIS A 60 15.79 -24.53 7.02
N GLN A 61 15.70 -24.98 8.28
CA GLN A 61 15.39 -26.37 8.58
C GLN A 61 14.06 -26.74 7.96
N PRO A 62 13.92 -27.95 7.36
CA PRO A 62 12.70 -28.31 6.66
C PRO A 62 11.47 -28.28 7.57
N ALA A 63 10.50 -27.45 7.27
CA ALA A 63 9.22 -27.37 7.96
C ALA A 63 8.10 -27.87 7.07
N ASN A 64 7.23 -28.74 7.58
CA ASN A 64 6.07 -29.26 6.83
C ASN A 64 4.99 -28.19 6.73
N ALA A 65 4.43 -28.04 5.56
CA ALA A 65 3.32 -27.14 5.28
C ALA A 65 2.37 -27.73 4.25
N ASP A 66 1.09 -27.45 4.39
CA ASP A 66 0.06 -27.76 3.40
C ASP A 66 -0.32 -26.53 2.58
N GLN A 67 -0.12 -25.35 3.16
CA GLN A 67 -0.41 -24.05 2.57
C GLN A 67 0.62 -23.02 3.00
N ILE A 68 0.96 -22.08 2.12
CA ILE A 68 1.75 -20.89 2.44
C ILE A 68 0.99 -19.63 2.04
N TYR A 69 1.29 -18.55 2.73
CA TYR A 69 0.90 -17.19 2.39
C TYR A 69 2.13 -16.45 1.88
N ILE A 70 2.04 -15.86 0.69
CA ILE A 70 3.18 -15.21 0.03
C ILE A 70 2.79 -13.81 -0.44
N THR A 71 3.38 -12.79 0.16
CA THR A 71 3.16 -11.38 -0.21
C THR A 71 4.04 -10.97 -1.39
N ALA A 72 3.77 -9.78 -1.95
CA ALA A 72 4.67 -9.16 -2.92
C ALA A 72 6.11 -9.15 -2.40
N ALA A 73 7.08 -9.38 -3.26
CA ALA A 73 8.52 -9.56 -3.01
C ALA A 73 8.94 -10.81 -2.24
N GLN A 74 8.06 -11.53 -1.63
CA GLN A 74 8.43 -12.76 -0.91
C GLN A 74 8.75 -13.92 -1.87
N ARG A 75 9.67 -14.79 -1.44
CA ARG A 75 10.07 -16.01 -2.16
C ARG A 75 10.07 -17.17 -1.21
N TYR A 76 9.69 -18.34 -1.70
CA TYR A 76 9.76 -19.60 -0.99
C TYR A 76 10.42 -20.67 -1.87
N GLY A 77 11.31 -21.44 -1.28
CA GLY A 77 11.82 -22.70 -1.83
C GLY A 77 11.22 -23.86 -1.07
N ILE A 78 10.50 -24.74 -1.77
CA ILE A 78 9.84 -25.89 -1.18
C ILE A 78 10.33 -27.21 -1.78
N LEU A 79 10.32 -28.27 -0.99
CA LEU A 79 10.49 -29.65 -1.45
C LEU A 79 9.15 -30.35 -1.50
N LEU A 80 8.70 -30.67 -2.72
CA LEU A 80 7.51 -31.47 -2.97
C LEU A 80 7.92 -32.91 -3.26
N THR A 81 7.49 -33.86 -2.44
CA THR A 81 7.67 -35.29 -2.73
C THR A 81 6.38 -35.83 -3.32
N THR A 82 6.47 -36.32 -4.55
CA THR A 82 5.31 -36.87 -5.27
C THR A 82 4.90 -38.21 -4.70
N LYS A 83 3.61 -38.55 -4.88
CA LYS A 83 3.03 -39.83 -4.47
C LYS A 83 3.70 -41.00 -5.22
N ASN A 84 3.91 -42.12 -4.55
CA ASN A 84 4.56 -43.30 -5.15
C ASN A 84 3.71 -43.93 -6.24
N THR A 85 2.39 -43.91 -6.06
CA THR A 85 1.42 -44.49 -7.00
C THR A 85 0.18 -43.64 -7.01
N THR A 86 -0.23 -43.21 -8.20
CA THR A 86 -1.52 -42.53 -8.41
C THR A 86 -1.88 -42.57 -9.89
N THR A 87 -3.15 -42.56 -10.19
CA THR A 87 -3.69 -42.40 -11.53
C THR A 87 -4.35 -41.04 -11.72
N GLU A 88 -4.35 -40.23 -10.66
CA GLU A 88 -5.02 -38.93 -10.59
C GLU A 88 -4.02 -37.80 -10.78
N ASN A 89 -4.50 -36.67 -11.29
CA ASN A 89 -3.78 -35.40 -11.34
C ASN A 89 -4.29 -34.48 -10.21
N PHE A 90 -3.50 -33.52 -9.81
CA PHE A 90 -3.82 -32.63 -8.68
C PHE A 90 -3.73 -31.16 -9.10
N ALA A 91 -4.60 -30.36 -8.52
CA ALA A 91 -4.56 -28.92 -8.72
C ALA A 91 -3.45 -28.27 -7.89
N ILE A 92 -2.78 -27.31 -8.50
CA ILE A 92 -1.90 -26.34 -7.85
C ILE A 92 -2.67 -25.03 -7.86
N VAL A 93 -2.95 -24.46 -6.70
CA VAL A 93 -3.85 -23.31 -6.56
C VAL A 93 -3.11 -22.14 -5.95
N GLY A 94 -3.31 -20.97 -6.57
CA GLY A 94 -3.03 -19.67 -6.00
C GLY A 94 -4.34 -18.93 -5.81
N SER A 95 -4.59 -18.41 -4.63
CA SER A 95 -5.77 -17.60 -4.32
C SER A 95 -5.36 -16.25 -3.77
N MET A 96 -5.83 -15.16 -4.40
CA MET A 96 -5.54 -13.80 -3.92
C MET A 96 -6.17 -13.59 -2.54
N ASP A 97 -5.42 -12.94 -1.66
CA ASP A 97 -5.96 -12.41 -0.43
C ASP A 97 -6.87 -11.22 -0.73
N GLN A 98 -8.18 -11.45 -0.60
CA GLN A 98 -9.19 -10.45 -0.92
C GLN A 98 -9.35 -9.39 0.17
N ASP A 99 -8.83 -9.63 1.38
CA ASP A 99 -8.85 -8.65 2.48
C ASP A 99 -7.94 -7.44 2.21
N LEU A 100 -7.05 -7.55 1.21
CA LEU A 100 -6.22 -6.44 0.75
C LEU A 100 -6.98 -5.44 -0.13
N PHE A 101 -8.18 -5.77 -0.59
CA PHE A 101 -8.93 -4.94 -1.51
C PHE A 101 -9.99 -4.12 -0.77
N ASP A 102 -10.01 -2.80 -0.92
CA ASP A 102 -11.13 -1.96 -0.48
C ASP A 102 -12.46 -2.38 -1.15
N ALA A 103 -12.37 -2.80 -2.40
CA ALA A 103 -13.46 -3.38 -3.14
C ALA A 103 -12.92 -4.37 -4.18
N VAL A 104 -13.38 -5.60 -4.16
CA VAL A 104 -13.02 -6.60 -5.17
C VAL A 104 -13.62 -6.19 -6.52
N PRO A 105 -12.80 -5.95 -7.57
CA PRO A 105 -13.31 -5.52 -8.88
C PRO A 105 -14.25 -6.56 -9.48
N ALA A 106 -15.37 -6.10 -10.05
CA ALA A 106 -16.28 -6.98 -10.76
C ALA A 106 -15.57 -7.69 -11.92
N GLY A 107 -15.61 -9.01 -11.94
CA GLY A 107 -14.94 -9.85 -12.94
C GLY A 107 -13.50 -10.23 -12.61
N LEU A 108 -12.94 -9.80 -11.48
CA LEU A 108 -11.69 -10.36 -10.99
C LEU A 108 -11.90 -11.83 -10.60
N ASN A 109 -11.08 -12.72 -11.17
CA ASN A 109 -10.96 -14.08 -10.67
C ASN A 109 -9.81 -14.15 -9.66
N PRO A 110 -10.08 -14.27 -8.36
CA PRO A 110 -9.03 -14.33 -7.37
C PRO A 110 -8.25 -15.66 -7.38
N ASN A 111 -8.78 -16.70 -8.01
CA ASN A 111 -8.23 -18.04 -7.99
C ASN A 111 -7.56 -18.37 -9.33
N VAL A 112 -6.34 -18.87 -9.27
CA VAL A 112 -5.59 -19.40 -10.41
C VAL A 112 -5.25 -20.86 -10.17
N THR A 113 -5.52 -21.71 -11.17
CA THR A 113 -5.27 -23.14 -11.07
C THR A 113 -4.30 -23.59 -12.15
N SER A 114 -3.27 -24.32 -11.73
CA SER A 114 -2.36 -25.10 -12.56
C SER A 114 -2.43 -26.56 -12.14
N TYR A 115 -1.73 -27.46 -12.79
CA TYR A 115 -1.89 -28.89 -12.53
C TYR A 115 -0.57 -29.61 -12.36
N LEU A 116 -0.51 -30.43 -11.31
CA LEU A 116 0.54 -31.43 -11.12
C LEU A 116 0.08 -32.71 -11.81
N VAL A 117 0.73 -33.05 -12.93
CA VAL A 117 0.28 -34.09 -13.85
C VAL A 117 1.10 -35.36 -13.70
N TYR A 118 0.49 -36.37 -13.10
CA TYR A 118 1.03 -37.72 -12.98
C TYR A 118 0.68 -38.59 -14.19
N ASN A 119 -0.49 -38.38 -14.77
CA ASN A 119 -1.02 -39.15 -15.89
C ASN A 119 -1.69 -38.22 -16.91
N LYS A 120 -1.07 -38.08 -18.08
CA LYS A 120 -1.56 -37.23 -19.18
C LYS A 120 -2.92 -37.68 -19.74
N GLN A 121 -3.31 -38.93 -19.54
CA GLN A 121 -4.61 -39.47 -19.99
C GLN A 121 -5.71 -39.28 -18.96
N ALA A 122 -5.37 -38.97 -17.72
CA ALA A 122 -6.35 -38.72 -16.68
C ALA A 122 -6.91 -37.30 -16.78
N ARG A 123 -8.17 -37.15 -16.35
CA ARG A 123 -8.82 -35.86 -16.29
C ARG A 123 -8.06 -34.90 -15.35
N LEU A 124 -7.99 -33.63 -15.73
CA LEU A 124 -7.57 -32.56 -14.83
C LEU A 124 -8.69 -32.27 -13.82
N PRO A 125 -8.39 -32.18 -12.52
CA PRO A 125 -9.40 -31.90 -11.50
C PRO A 125 -9.84 -30.43 -11.57
N ASN A 126 -11.01 -30.14 -10.99
CA ASN A 126 -11.32 -28.75 -10.60
C ASN A 126 -10.60 -28.46 -9.29
N ALA A 127 -10.13 -27.23 -9.11
CA ALA A 127 -9.61 -26.81 -7.82
C ALA A 127 -10.72 -26.83 -6.76
N THR A 128 -10.36 -27.19 -5.54
CA THR A 128 -11.27 -27.08 -4.40
C THR A 128 -11.30 -25.64 -3.91
N GLU A 129 -12.48 -25.07 -3.75
CA GLU A 129 -12.65 -23.79 -3.08
C GLU A 129 -12.44 -23.99 -1.58
N ILE A 130 -11.59 -23.16 -0.99
CA ILE A 130 -11.33 -23.15 0.46
C ILE A 130 -12.03 -21.93 1.03
N ALA A 131 -12.88 -22.16 2.05
CA ALA A 131 -13.61 -21.09 2.72
C ALA A 131 -12.77 -20.40 3.82
N GLU A 132 -11.82 -21.13 4.40
CA GLU A 132 -10.91 -20.65 5.45
C GLU A 132 -9.48 -21.02 5.07
N PHE A 133 -8.56 -20.09 5.28
CA PHE A 133 -7.15 -20.27 5.00
C PHE A 133 -6.37 -20.42 6.31
N ASP A 134 -5.49 -21.43 6.37
CA ASP A 134 -4.62 -21.70 7.52
C ASP A 134 -3.18 -21.91 7.02
N PRO A 135 -2.52 -20.85 6.54
CA PRO A 135 -1.16 -20.94 6.03
C PRO A 135 -0.17 -21.17 7.17
N PHE A 136 0.90 -21.91 6.87
CA PHE A 136 2.03 -22.06 7.78
C PHE A 136 2.55 -20.70 8.23
N ASP A 137 2.72 -20.51 9.55
CA ASP A 137 3.32 -19.28 10.09
C ASP A 137 4.83 -19.29 9.93
N ASP A 138 5.35 -18.49 9.01
CA ASP A 138 6.76 -18.47 8.63
C ASP A 138 7.71 -18.00 9.74
N ILE A 139 7.21 -17.33 10.78
CA ILE A 139 8.02 -16.94 11.95
C ILE A 139 8.57 -18.16 12.72
N GLU A 140 7.94 -19.33 12.56
CA GLU A 140 8.36 -20.57 13.19
C GLU A 140 9.59 -21.21 12.51
N LEU A 141 10.03 -20.70 11.36
CA LEU A 141 11.14 -21.24 10.61
C LEU A 141 12.48 -20.95 11.33
N ILE A 142 13.35 -21.95 11.36
CA ILE A 142 14.69 -21.86 11.97
C ILE A 142 15.73 -21.91 10.85
N PRO A 143 16.63 -20.90 10.75
CA PRO A 143 17.71 -20.93 9.77
C PRO A 143 18.62 -22.15 9.94
N THR A 144 19.12 -22.73 8.83
CA THR A 144 19.97 -23.94 8.87
C THR A 144 21.33 -23.72 9.55
N ASP A 145 21.82 -22.50 9.53
CA ASP A 145 23.06 -22.11 10.21
C ASP A 145 22.89 -21.93 11.73
N ASN A 146 21.65 -21.94 12.22
CA ASN A 146 21.28 -21.69 13.61
C ASN A 146 21.91 -20.40 14.16
N GLU A 147 22.06 -19.36 13.32
CA GLU A 147 22.58 -18.08 13.78
C GLU A 147 21.77 -17.59 14.99
N ALA A 148 22.48 -17.31 16.06
CA ALA A 148 21.86 -16.87 17.29
C ALA A 148 21.25 -15.46 17.11
N LEU A 149 20.27 -15.14 17.96
CA LEU A 149 19.82 -13.77 18.09
C LEU A 149 21.03 -12.84 18.29
N TRP A 150 21.14 -11.82 17.45
CA TRP A 150 22.19 -10.82 17.63
C TRP A 150 22.00 -10.09 18.96
N GLU A 151 23.12 -9.64 19.53
CA GLU A 151 23.19 -8.94 20.79
C GLU A 151 22.25 -7.72 20.84
N ASP A 152 22.17 -7.06 21.99
CA ASP A 152 21.38 -5.86 22.16
C ASP A 152 21.71 -4.82 21.09
N PRO A 153 20.68 -4.14 20.56
CA PRO A 153 20.88 -3.23 19.44
C PRO A 153 21.78 -2.07 19.82
N THR A 154 22.71 -1.73 18.92
CA THR A 154 23.52 -0.51 19.05
C THR A 154 22.66 0.74 18.85
N ILE A 155 21.63 0.61 18.01
CA ILE A 155 20.65 1.66 17.71
C ILE A 155 19.29 1.01 17.46
N SER A 156 18.23 1.66 17.96
CA SER A 156 16.85 1.24 17.76
C SER A 156 16.03 2.38 17.18
N TYR A 157 15.21 2.08 16.18
CA TYR A 157 14.26 2.99 15.55
C TYR A 157 12.84 2.49 15.75
N THR A 158 11.97 3.34 16.24
CA THR A 158 10.53 3.10 16.22
C THR A 158 9.94 3.88 15.05
N ILE A 159 9.29 3.17 14.17
CA ILE A 159 8.70 3.67 12.93
C ILE A 159 7.19 3.48 13.01
N ASP A 160 6.47 4.58 13.10
CA ASP A 160 5.01 4.60 13.06
C ASP A 160 4.57 4.80 11.61
N MET A 161 3.88 3.82 11.06
CA MET A 161 3.36 3.85 9.70
C MET A 161 1.89 4.21 9.72
N LYS A 162 1.48 5.14 8.87
CA LYS A 162 0.07 5.49 8.66
C LYS A 162 -0.21 5.89 7.23
N MET A 163 -1.47 5.73 6.83
CA MET A 163 -2.02 6.28 5.59
C MET A 163 -2.94 7.45 5.95
N ASP A 164 -2.85 8.57 5.21
CA ASP A 164 -3.67 9.74 5.48
C ASP A 164 -3.89 10.56 4.21
N ASN A 165 -4.89 11.43 4.25
CA ASN A 165 -5.19 12.40 3.21
C ASN A 165 -4.88 13.80 3.72
N LEU A 166 -4.03 14.54 3.01
CA LEU A 166 -3.67 15.91 3.40
C LEU A 166 -4.75 16.97 3.12
N GLY A 167 -5.94 16.52 2.69
CA GLY A 167 -7.08 17.39 2.37
C GLY A 167 -7.13 17.82 0.91
N ASP A 168 -6.20 17.36 0.08
CA ASP A 168 -6.12 17.66 -1.36
C ASP A 168 -6.78 16.55 -2.23
N GLY A 169 -7.31 15.50 -1.60
CA GLY A 169 -7.97 14.38 -2.26
C GLY A 169 -7.03 13.25 -2.67
N ALA A 170 -5.71 13.39 -2.43
CA ALA A 170 -4.74 12.31 -2.64
C ALA A 170 -4.44 11.56 -1.34
N ASN A 171 -4.16 10.28 -1.45
CA ASN A 171 -3.69 9.46 -0.33
C ASN A 171 -2.17 9.51 -0.25
N TYR A 172 -1.67 9.74 0.95
CA TYR A 172 -0.26 9.74 1.28
C TYR A 172 0.04 8.69 2.33
N ALA A 173 1.25 8.17 2.28
CA ALA A 173 1.76 7.23 3.27
C ALA A 173 2.94 7.86 4.03
N PHE A 174 3.02 7.59 5.32
CA PHE A 174 3.97 8.24 6.20
C PHE A 174 4.72 7.23 7.05
N PHE A 175 6.00 7.50 7.25
CA PHE A 175 6.78 7.00 8.37
C PHE A 175 7.11 8.18 9.31
N ASN A 176 6.68 8.11 10.56
CA ASN A 176 6.93 9.18 11.56
C ASN A 176 6.55 10.57 11.02
N ASP A 177 5.37 10.70 10.42
CA ASP A 177 4.85 11.93 9.80
C ASP A 177 5.62 12.44 8.56
N ILE A 178 6.57 11.68 8.05
CA ILE A 178 7.31 11.99 6.84
C ILE A 178 6.79 11.13 5.68
N THR A 179 6.29 11.76 4.62
CA THR A 179 6.05 11.08 3.35
C THR A 179 7.28 11.28 2.45
N TYR A 180 7.74 10.20 1.85
CA TYR A 180 8.92 10.23 1.00
C TYR A 180 8.67 11.05 -0.27
N VAL A 181 9.65 11.89 -0.61
CA VAL A 181 9.68 12.59 -1.89
C VAL A 181 11.06 12.43 -2.50
N ARG A 182 11.09 12.07 -3.78
CA ARG A 182 12.35 11.88 -4.52
C ARG A 182 13.20 13.15 -4.46
N PRO A 183 14.48 13.06 -4.05
CA PRO A 183 15.40 14.19 -4.09
C PRO A 183 15.76 14.53 -5.55
N LYS A 184 16.29 15.72 -5.81
CA LYS A 184 16.76 16.12 -7.15
C LYS A 184 18.01 15.39 -7.57
N VAL A 185 18.82 14.97 -6.60
CA VAL A 185 20.01 14.13 -6.80
C VAL A 185 19.73 12.78 -6.17
N PRO A 186 19.85 11.65 -6.86
CA PRO A 186 19.73 10.33 -6.25
C PRO A 186 20.64 10.21 -5.04
N THR A 187 20.12 9.68 -3.92
CA THR A 187 20.79 9.67 -2.61
C THR A 187 22.21 9.07 -2.68
N ILE A 188 22.42 8.03 -3.48
CA ILE A 188 23.75 7.45 -3.69
C ILE A 188 24.76 8.46 -4.24
N TYR A 189 24.35 9.32 -5.15
CA TYR A 189 25.23 10.35 -5.71
C TYR A 189 25.46 11.50 -4.73
N THR A 190 24.47 11.81 -3.89
CA THR A 190 24.68 12.73 -2.77
C THR A 190 25.74 12.17 -1.82
N VAL A 191 25.69 10.87 -1.47
CA VAL A 191 26.77 10.23 -0.68
C VAL A 191 28.12 10.44 -1.37
N LEU A 192 28.23 10.11 -2.66
CA LEU A 192 29.52 10.11 -3.37
C LEU A 192 30.11 11.52 -3.57
N SER A 193 29.28 12.56 -3.58
CA SER A 193 29.72 13.96 -3.83
C SER A 193 29.81 14.83 -2.58
N SER A 194 29.37 14.33 -1.39
CA SER A 194 29.30 15.16 -0.17
C SER A 194 30.55 15.10 0.73
N GLY A 195 31.55 14.28 0.39
CA GLY A 195 32.72 14.09 1.25
C GLY A 195 32.34 13.76 2.69
N ASP A 196 32.97 14.39 3.68
CA ASP A 196 32.70 14.12 5.10
C ASP A 196 31.25 14.47 5.52
N LEU A 197 30.59 15.39 4.80
CA LEU A 197 29.20 15.75 5.04
C LEU A 197 28.22 14.63 4.70
N ALA A 198 28.65 13.56 4.06
CA ALA A 198 27.83 12.36 3.85
C ALA A 198 27.33 11.74 5.17
N ASN A 199 27.97 12.04 6.31
CA ASN A 199 27.48 11.66 7.64
C ASN A 199 26.43 12.63 8.21
N ASN A 200 26.05 13.68 7.49
CA ASN A 200 25.06 14.64 7.94
C ASN A 200 23.74 14.43 7.19
N ALA A 201 22.69 14.04 7.92
CA ALA A 201 21.36 13.76 7.35
C ALA A 201 20.78 14.93 6.53
N THR A 202 21.17 16.18 6.84
CA THR A 202 20.68 17.38 6.15
C THR A 202 20.93 17.33 4.63
N VAL A 203 22.07 16.80 4.19
CA VAL A 203 22.42 16.80 2.76
C VAL A 203 21.48 15.95 1.90
N TYR A 204 20.76 14.99 2.51
CA TYR A 204 19.84 14.09 1.82
C TYR A 204 18.42 14.64 1.74
N GLY A 205 18.11 15.72 2.48
CA GLY A 205 16.77 16.30 2.56
C GLY A 205 15.82 15.51 3.45
N VAL A 206 14.99 16.21 4.21
CA VAL A 206 14.09 15.61 5.21
C VAL A 206 13.13 14.59 4.60
N ASN A 207 12.64 14.83 3.40
CA ASN A 207 11.65 13.96 2.76
C ASN A 207 12.21 12.66 2.18
N THR A 208 13.51 12.41 2.21
CA THR A 208 14.07 11.07 1.95
C THR A 208 14.06 10.21 3.21
N HIS A 209 13.67 10.77 4.36
CA HIS A 209 13.70 10.15 5.67
C HIS A 209 15.03 9.44 5.93
N PRO A 210 16.16 10.18 5.93
CA PRO A 210 17.49 9.58 5.93
C PRO A 210 17.89 9.13 7.34
N LEU A 211 18.24 7.86 7.49
CA LEU A 211 18.78 7.26 8.72
C LEU A 211 20.22 6.81 8.46
N ILE A 212 21.18 7.48 9.11
CA ILE A 212 22.60 7.22 8.88
C ILE A 212 23.10 6.18 9.87
N LEU A 213 23.71 5.13 9.35
CA LEU A 213 24.24 4.02 10.13
C LEU A 213 25.78 3.98 10.02
N SER A 214 26.43 3.72 11.15
CA SER A 214 27.84 3.36 11.15
C SER A 214 28.01 1.90 10.74
N HIS A 215 29.21 1.54 10.27
CA HIS A 215 29.48 0.17 9.87
C HIS A 215 29.44 -0.81 11.06
N ASN A 216 28.90 -2.01 10.85
CA ASN A 216 28.78 -3.09 11.82
C ASN A 216 27.94 -2.79 13.08
N GLN A 217 26.97 -1.89 13.00
CA GLN A 217 25.98 -1.71 14.06
C GLN A 217 24.92 -2.84 13.99
N VAL A 218 24.42 -3.25 15.15
CA VAL A 218 23.17 -4.01 15.25
C VAL A 218 22.04 -2.99 15.32
N VAL A 219 21.20 -2.98 14.28
CA VAL A 219 20.09 -2.03 14.11
C VAL A 219 18.79 -2.76 14.40
N GLU A 220 18.02 -2.26 15.35
CA GLU A 220 16.67 -2.73 15.60
C GLU A 220 15.67 -1.77 14.99
N VAL A 221 14.68 -2.32 14.33
CA VAL A 221 13.54 -1.57 13.77
C VAL A 221 12.26 -2.15 14.37
N VAL A 222 11.54 -1.32 15.08
CA VAL A 222 10.17 -1.54 15.49
C VAL A 222 9.28 -0.82 14.50
N LEU A 223 8.36 -1.52 13.87
CA LEU A 223 7.37 -0.91 12.99
C LEU A 223 5.98 -1.10 13.57
N ASN A 224 5.30 0.00 13.86
CA ASN A 224 3.91 0.03 14.27
C ASN A 224 3.04 0.38 13.07
N ASN A 225 2.03 -0.42 12.80
CA ASN A 225 1.10 -0.22 11.71
C ASN A 225 -0.18 0.44 12.24
N HIS A 226 -0.38 1.72 11.94
CA HIS A 226 -1.60 2.46 12.27
C HIS A 226 -2.61 2.49 11.12
N ASP A 227 -2.59 1.46 10.27
CA ASP A 227 -3.51 1.29 9.15
C ASP A 227 -4.26 -0.06 9.29
N PRO A 228 -5.55 -0.12 8.94
CA PRO A 228 -6.30 -1.36 8.99
C PRO A 228 -5.91 -2.36 7.88
N GLY A 229 -4.97 -2.01 7.01
CA GLY A 229 -4.45 -2.85 5.94
C GLY A 229 -3.25 -3.70 6.36
N LYS A 230 -2.95 -4.71 5.53
CA LYS A 230 -1.75 -5.54 5.60
C LYS A 230 -0.67 -4.94 4.71
N HIS A 231 0.57 -4.86 5.20
CA HIS A 231 1.67 -4.26 4.44
C HIS A 231 2.92 -5.13 4.45
N PRO A 232 3.42 -5.60 3.28
CA PRO A 232 4.72 -6.25 3.17
C PRO A 232 5.84 -5.20 3.15
N PHE A 233 6.74 -5.22 4.13
CA PHE A 233 7.90 -4.33 4.21
C PHE A 233 9.16 -5.04 3.77
N HIS A 234 9.88 -4.43 2.84
CA HIS A 234 11.13 -4.91 2.28
C HIS A 234 12.30 -4.01 2.67
N LEU A 235 13.39 -4.62 3.07
CA LEU A 235 14.68 -3.96 3.30
C LEU A 235 15.66 -4.36 2.20
N HIS A 236 16.13 -3.37 1.46
CA HIS A 236 17.17 -3.60 0.47
C HIS A 236 18.51 -3.94 1.12
N GLY A 237 19.29 -4.77 0.45
CA GLY A 237 20.70 -5.06 0.78
C GLY A 237 20.92 -5.93 2.02
N HIS A 238 19.90 -6.29 2.78
CA HIS A 238 20.01 -7.02 4.03
C HIS A 238 18.92 -8.07 4.19
N ALA A 239 19.31 -9.19 4.81
CA ALA A 239 18.37 -10.09 5.45
C ALA A 239 18.34 -9.76 6.95
N PHE A 240 17.17 -9.60 7.51
CA PHE A 240 16.97 -9.28 8.92
C PHE A 240 16.48 -10.50 9.72
N GLN A 241 16.80 -10.53 11.00
CA GLN A 241 16.19 -11.43 11.98
C GLN A 241 14.79 -10.92 12.35
N VAL A 242 13.81 -11.79 12.33
CA VAL A 242 12.44 -11.50 12.79
C VAL A 242 12.32 -11.90 14.26
N LEU A 243 12.16 -10.91 15.13
CA LEU A 243 12.13 -11.12 16.57
C LEU A 243 10.71 -11.30 17.07
N GLU A 244 9.78 -10.53 16.49
CA GLU A 244 8.37 -10.53 16.85
C GLU A 244 7.54 -10.06 15.65
N ARG A 245 6.37 -10.65 15.50
CA ARG A 245 5.30 -10.19 14.61
C ARG A 245 3.98 -10.41 15.31
N SER A 246 3.30 -9.33 15.67
CA SER A 246 2.06 -9.39 16.43
C SER A 246 0.90 -10.00 15.63
N ALA A 247 -0.14 -10.42 16.34
CA ALA A 247 -1.44 -10.63 15.74
C ALA A 247 -2.02 -9.31 15.22
N GLU A 248 -3.03 -9.37 14.39
CA GLU A 248 -3.82 -8.19 14.02
C GLU A 248 -4.48 -7.56 15.25
N GLU A 249 -4.72 -6.24 15.20
CA GLU A 249 -5.34 -5.45 16.25
C GLU A 249 -4.58 -5.48 17.60
N SER A 250 -3.28 -5.80 17.57
CA SER A 250 -2.47 -5.83 18.80
C SER A 250 -1.99 -4.45 19.25
N GLY A 251 -2.09 -3.43 18.39
CA GLY A 251 -1.57 -2.09 18.66
C GLY A 251 -0.06 -1.99 18.56
N ASP A 252 0.49 -0.93 19.14
CA ASP A 252 1.90 -0.62 19.11
C ASP A 252 2.74 -1.60 19.93
N TRP A 253 4.00 -1.73 19.54
CA TRP A 253 4.98 -2.50 20.31
C TRP A 253 5.14 -1.93 21.70
N ASP A 254 4.94 -2.79 22.71
CA ASP A 254 5.21 -2.45 24.11
C ASP A 254 6.48 -3.16 24.60
N PRO A 255 7.60 -2.45 24.82
CA PRO A 255 8.83 -3.04 25.33
C PRO A 255 8.68 -3.63 26.74
N GLU A 256 7.63 -3.27 27.50
CA GLU A 256 7.34 -3.89 28.79
C GLU A 256 6.97 -5.38 28.63
N ALA A 257 6.36 -5.76 27.51
CA ALA A 257 6.02 -7.15 27.24
C ALA A 257 7.27 -8.05 27.18
N LEU A 258 8.39 -7.52 26.68
CA LEU A 258 9.68 -8.23 26.70
C LEU A 258 10.29 -8.24 28.12
N ARG A 259 10.23 -7.11 28.84
CA ARG A 259 10.80 -7.00 30.19
C ARG A 259 10.08 -7.84 31.24
N ASN A 260 8.77 -7.96 31.14
CA ASN A 260 7.97 -8.78 32.04
C ASN A 260 7.87 -10.26 31.63
N GLY A 261 8.46 -10.63 30.49
CA GLY A 261 8.48 -12.00 29.95
C GLY A 261 7.20 -12.48 29.31
N SER A 262 6.25 -11.58 29.02
CA SER A 262 5.03 -11.93 28.26
C SER A 262 5.37 -12.29 26.81
N ILE A 263 6.42 -11.69 26.26
CA ILE A 263 7.01 -12.00 24.96
C ILE A 263 8.48 -12.38 25.18
N THR A 264 8.95 -13.35 24.43
CA THR A 264 10.37 -13.75 24.40
C THR A 264 10.84 -13.92 22.96
N TYR A 265 11.98 -13.30 22.65
CA TYR A 265 12.54 -13.42 21.32
C TYR A 265 13.07 -14.85 21.06
N PRO A 266 12.98 -15.36 19.83
CA PRO A 266 13.55 -16.65 19.45
C PRO A 266 15.07 -16.66 19.67
N LYS A 267 15.62 -17.82 20.07
CA LYS A 267 17.07 -17.96 20.23
C LYS A 267 17.83 -17.94 18.90
N SER A 268 17.20 -18.44 17.85
CA SER A 268 17.68 -18.41 16.47
C SER A 268 16.50 -17.91 15.61
N PRO A 269 16.37 -16.59 15.47
CA PRO A 269 15.23 -16.01 14.76
C PRO A 269 15.21 -16.37 13.28
N MET A 270 14.02 -16.53 12.72
CA MET A 270 13.84 -16.63 11.28
C MET A 270 14.44 -15.40 10.60
N ARG A 271 15.04 -15.59 9.43
CA ARG A 271 15.63 -14.51 8.63
C ARG A 271 14.99 -14.44 7.25
N ARG A 272 14.71 -13.21 6.83
CA ARG A 272 14.22 -12.88 5.50
C ARG A 272 14.46 -11.40 5.18
N ASP A 273 14.13 -10.95 3.99
CA ASP A 273 14.25 -9.53 3.60
C ASP A 273 12.93 -8.82 3.42
N THR A 274 11.81 -9.55 3.47
CA THR A 274 10.45 -9.00 3.28
C THR A 274 9.49 -9.61 4.29
N LEU A 275 8.90 -8.77 5.15
CA LEU A 275 8.00 -9.20 6.23
C LEU A 275 6.67 -8.48 6.16
N LEU A 276 5.58 -9.24 6.32
CA LEU A 276 4.23 -8.67 6.45
C LEU A 276 4.02 -8.11 7.85
N VAL A 277 3.52 -6.86 7.96
CA VAL A 277 2.86 -6.39 9.17
C VAL A 277 1.35 -6.59 9.02
N ARG A 278 0.70 -7.03 10.10
CA ARG A 278 -0.76 -7.25 10.17
C ARG A 278 -1.49 -5.95 10.48
N PRO A 279 -2.83 -5.87 10.20
CA PRO A 279 -3.65 -4.69 10.49
C PRO A 279 -3.51 -4.24 11.94
N ASN A 280 -3.30 -2.93 12.16
CA ASN A 280 -3.18 -2.34 13.49
C ASN A 280 -2.28 -3.14 14.45
N GLY A 281 -1.22 -3.73 13.91
CA GLY A 281 -0.24 -4.53 14.63
C GLY A 281 1.17 -3.97 14.47
N HIS A 282 2.16 -4.76 14.88
CA HIS A 282 3.56 -4.36 14.81
C HIS A 282 4.46 -5.55 14.48
N PHE A 283 5.72 -5.24 14.17
CA PHE A 283 6.81 -6.21 14.19
C PHE A 283 8.10 -5.60 14.73
N VAL A 284 9.01 -6.48 15.17
CA VAL A 284 10.37 -6.12 15.60
C VAL A 284 11.36 -6.95 14.79
N ILE A 285 12.27 -6.26 14.11
CA ILE A 285 13.34 -6.89 13.32
C ILE A 285 14.70 -6.34 13.72
N ARG A 286 15.76 -7.14 13.50
CA ARG A 286 17.15 -6.69 13.62
C ARG A 286 17.93 -7.03 12.36
N PHE A 287 18.82 -6.13 11.98
CA PHE A 287 19.82 -6.38 10.94
C PHE A 287 21.18 -5.82 11.35
N ARG A 288 22.24 -6.27 10.68
CA ARG A 288 23.58 -5.75 10.89
C ARG A 288 23.95 -4.84 9.72
N SER A 289 24.42 -3.64 10.03
CA SER A 289 24.89 -2.71 9.01
C SER A 289 26.31 -3.07 8.55
N ASP A 290 26.41 -4.16 7.81
CA ASP A 290 27.68 -4.73 7.30
C ASP A 290 27.85 -4.62 5.78
N ASN A 291 26.91 -3.91 5.14
CA ASN A 291 26.87 -3.71 3.69
C ASN A 291 26.81 -2.21 3.33
N PRO A 292 27.93 -1.48 3.30
CA PRO A 292 27.95 -0.06 2.99
C PRO A 292 27.14 0.29 1.72
N GLY A 293 26.14 1.17 1.84
CA GLY A 293 25.20 1.42 0.76
C GLY A 293 24.11 2.44 1.08
N VAL A 294 23.22 2.60 0.14
CA VAL A 294 21.97 3.36 0.28
C VAL A 294 20.83 2.39 0.08
N TRP A 295 20.13 2.06 1.14
CA TRP A 295 19.16 0.98 1.19
C TRP A 295 17.78 1.52 1.54
N LEU A 296 16.79 1.23 0.68
CA LEU A 296 15.41 1.58 0.97
C LEU A 296 14.81 0.56 1.92
N PHE A 297 14.04 1.02 2.88
CA PHE A 297 13.07 0.24 3.63
C PHE A 297 11.69 0.79 3.29
N HIS A 298 10.83 -0.04 2.71
CA HIS A 298 9.59 0.42 2.11
C HIS A 298 8.51 -0.67 2.10
N CYS A 299 7.26 -0.26 2.03
CA CYS A 299 6.18 -1.17 1.69
C CYS A 299 6.36 -1.66 0.24
N HIS A 300 6.10 -2.94 -0.03
CA HIS A 300 6.24 -3.48 -1.39
C HIS A 300 4.92 -3.53 -2.18
N ILE A 301 3.93 -2.78 -1.74
CA ILE A 301 2.75 -2.43 -2.54
C ILE A 301 3.11 -1.17 -3.33
N GLU A 302 3.11 -1.25 -4.67
CA GLU A 302 3.64 -0.22 -5.56
C GLU A 302 3.01 1.16 -5.35
N TRP A 303 1.69 1.25 -5.22
CA TRP A 303 1.06 2.55 -4.98
C TRP A 303 1.28 3.10 -3.57
N HIS A 304 1.63 2.27 -2.58
CA HIS A 304 2.10 2.75 -1.27
C HIS A 304 3.51 3.34 -1.37
N VAL A 305 4.35 2.78 -2.25
CA VAL A 305 5.66 3.36 -2.61
C VAL A 305 5.47 4.73 -3.24
N ASP A 306 4.58 4.83 -4.23
CA ASP A 306 4.27 6.10 -4.89
C ASP A 306 3.63 7.12 -3.93
N SER A 307 2.86 6.65 -2.94
CA SER A 307 2.28 7.49 -1.89
C SER A 307 3.29 7.93 -0.83
N GLY A 308 4.53 7.42 -0.87
CA GLY A 308 5.64 7.88 -0.03
C GLY A 308 6.01 6.99 1.16
N LEU A 309 5.58 5.72 1.19
CA LEU A 309 5.90 4.78 2.28
C LEU A 309 7.31 4.20 2.13
N ILE A 310 8.30 5.07 2.21
CA ILE A 310 9.72 4.77 2.05
C ILE A 310 10.52 5.54 3.11
N LEU A 311 11.55 4.90 3.66
CA LEU A 311 12.66 5.56 4.34
C LEU A 311 14.00 5.05 3.76
N THR A 312 15.08 5.77 4.03
CA THR A 312 16.38 5.47 3.45
C THR A 312 17.42 5.24 4.53
N PHE A 313 17.96 4.03 4.62
CA PHE A 313 19.16 3.76 5.38
C PHE A 313 20.38 4.15 4.54
N ILE A 314 21.26 4.96 5.12
CA ILE A 314 22.52 5.40 4.53
C ILE A 314 23.63 4.79 5.38
N GLU A 315 24.17 3.68 4.89
CA GLU A 315 25.05 2.85 5.66
C GLU A 315 26.51 3.13 5.33
N ALA A 316 27.29 3.43 6.38
CA ALA A 316 28.71 3.65 6.32
C ALA A 316 29.15 4.54 5.14
N PRO A 317 28.59 5.78 4.99
CA PRO A 317 28.72 6.56 3.76
C PRO A 317 30.14 6.86 3.35
N LEU A 318 31.06 7.10 4.28
CA LEU A 318 32.48 7.34 3.96
C LEU A 318 33.17 6.06 3.44
N GLN A 319 32.76 4.90 3.94
CA GLN A 319 33.26 3.62 3.47
C GLN A 319 32.74 3.33 2.06
N LEU A 320 31.44 3.64 1.83
CA LEU A 320 30.81 3.54 0.51
C LEU A 320 31.52 4.41 -0.53
N GLN A 321 31.87 5.68 -0.19
CA GLN A 321 32.66 6.55 -1.07
C GLN A 321 33.96 5.88 -1.49
N ASN A 322 34.71 5.31 -0.53
CA ASN A 322 35.97 4.62 -0.81
C ASN A 322 35.77 3.37 -1.68
N GLN A 323 34.73 2.61 -1.45
CA GLN A 323 34.43 1.40 -2.22
C GLN A 323 34.05 1.70 -3.67
N LEU A 324 33.28 2.77 -3.92
CA LEU A 324 32.74 3.10 -5.22
C LEU A 324 33.57 4.14 -5.99
N SER A 325 34.62 4.70 -5.39
CA SER A 325 35.49 5.69 -6.06
C SER A 325 36.02 5.14 -7.38
N GLY A 326 35.67 5.83 -8.47
CA GLY A 326 36.08 5.47 -9.83
C GLY A 326 35.48 4.16 -10.39
N LYS A 327 34.50 3.56 -9.71
CA LYS A 327 33.91 2.28 -10.10
C LYS A 327 32.49 2.37 -10.66
N ILE A 328 31.88 3.55 -10.61
CA ILE A 328 30.54 3.75 -11.21
C ILE A 328 30.70 3.72 -12.74
N PRO A 329 30.02 2.83 -13.45
CA PRO A 329 30.04 2.78 -14.90
C PRO A 329 29.52 4.09 -15.53
N ALA A 330 30.10 4.47 -16.67
CA ALA A 330 29.73 5.72 -17.35
C ALA A 330 28.24 5.75 -17.77
N ASP A 331 27.69 4.61 -18.19
CA ASP A 331 26.30 4.47 -18.59
C ASP A 331 25.31 4.74 -17.45
N HIS A 332 25.74 4.54 -16.20
CA HIS A 332 24.94 4.87 -15.04
C HIS A 332 24.78 6.40 -14.88
N TYR A 333 25.83 7.18 -15.13
CA TYR A 333 25.74 8.64 -15.19
C TYR A 333 24.97 9.12 -16.41
N ASP A 334 25.14 8.45 -17.56
CA ASP A 334 24.41 8.76 -18.79
C ASP A 334 22.89 8.56 -18.64
N ALA A 335 22.46 7.59 -17.84
CA ALA A 335 21.06 7.40 -17.50
C ALA A 335 20.48 8.60 -16.74
N CYS A 336 21.18 9.13 -15.74
CA CYS A 336 20.79 10.35 -15.04
C CYS A 336 20.71 11.54 -16.00
N LYS A 337 21.73 11.71 -16.83
CA LYS A 337 21.81 12.80 -17.81
C LYS A 337 20.67 12.74 -18.82
N ALA A 338 20.34 11.54 -19.33
CA ALA A 338 19.23 11.33 -20.24
C ALA A 338 17.86 11.70 -19.63
N GLN A 339 17.72 11.58 -18.32
CA GLN A 339 16.54 11.98 -17.56
C GLN A 339 16.58 13.44 -17.07
N GLY A 340 17.63 14.19 -17.37
CA GLY A 340 17.83 15.55 -16.85
C GLY A 340 18.04 15.59 -15.33
N MET A 341 18.47 14.49 -14.72
CA MET A 341 18.72 14.41 -13.28
C MET A 341 20.16 14.78 -12.97
N ALA A 342 20.35 15.60 -11.92
CA ALA A 342 21.68 15.88 -11.38
C ALA A 342 22.26 14.60 -10.72
N HIS A 343 23.59 14.45 -10.80
CA HIS A 343 24.32 13.33 -10.20
C HIS A 343 25.42 13.78 -9.25
N GLU A 344 25.34 15.02 -8.78
CA GLU A 344 26.25 15.61 -7.78
C GLU A 344 25.48 16.61 -6.92
N GLY A 345 25.93 16.79 -5.68
CA GLY A 345 25.39 17.74 -4.73
C GLY A 345 24.39 17.14 -3.75
N ASN A 346 23.77 18.01 -2.97
CA ASN A 346 22.76 17.62 -1.96
C ASN A 346 21.40 17.34 -2.59
N ALA A 347 20.39 17.05 -1.76
CA ALA A 347 19.03 16.75 -2.20
C ALA A 347 18.37 17.84 -3.07
N ALA A 348 18.85 19.08 -2.99
CA ALA A 348 18.41 20.20 -3.83
C ALA A 348 19.22 20.34 -5.12
N GLY A 349 20.34 19.60 -5.27
CA GLY A 349 21.30 19.74 -6.36
C GLY A 349 22.31 20.86 -6.13
N ASN A 350 22.47 21.33 -4.88
CA ASN A 350 23.48 22.33 -4.54
C ASN A 350 24.85 21.63 -4.37
N THR A 351 25.84 22.08 -5.13
CA THR A 351 27.22 21.55 -5.12
C THR A 351 28.21 22.45 -4.40
N VAL A 352 27.80 23.66 -4.01
CA VAL A 352 28.66 24.67 -3.37
C VAL A 352 28.47 24.66 -1.86
N ASP A 353 27.24 24.84 -1.39
CA ASP A 353 26.86 24.69 0.00
C ASP A 353 25.96 23.48 0.17
N LEU A 354 26.57 22.37 0.58
CA LEU A 354 25.86 21.09 0.72
C LEU A 354 24.86 21.10 1.88
N LEU A 355 24.91 22.05 2.80
CA LEU A 355 23.96 22.20 3.89
C LEU A 355 22.76 23.07 3.51
N ASP A 356 22.86 23.85 2.44
CA ASP A 356 21.73 24.60 1.89
C ASP A 356 20.88 23.69 0.99
N THR A 357 19.79 23.19 1.55
CA THR A 357 18.79 22.36 0.86
C THR A 357 17.63 23.17 0.28
N SER A 358 17.77 24.50 0.19
CA SER A 358 16.76 25.38 -0.39
C SER A 358 16.40 24.95 -1.82
N GLY A 359 15.10 24.84 -2.07
CA GLY A 359 14.60 24.41 -3.38
C GLY A 359 14.61 22.88 -3.60
N MET A 360 14.91 22.06 -2.58
CA MET A 360 14.69 20.61 -2.67
C MET A 360 13.22 20.30 -2.91
N ASN A 361 12.94 19.12 -3.44
CA ASN A 361 11.57 18.61 -3.50
C ASN A 361 11.05 18.37 -2.08
N VAL A 362 9.82 18.82 -1.83
CA VAL A 362 9.17 18.68 -0.52
C VAL A 362 7.78 18.08 -0.69
N SER A 363 7.32 17.39 0.33
CA SER A 363 5.95 16.86 0.37
C SER A 363 4.92 17.99 0.36
N PRO A 364 3.72 17.73 -0.15
CA PRO A 364 2.58 18.61 0.06
C PRO A 364 2.38 18.88 1.55
N LYS A 365 1.97 20.10 1.88
CA LYS A 365 1.65 20.45 3.26
C LYS A 365 0.20 20.08 3.55
N THR A 366 -0.05 19.59 4.75
CA THR A 366 -1.42 19.43 5.26
C THR A 366 -2.19 20.73 5.08
N LEU A 367 -3.38 20.66 4.51
CA LEU A 367 -4.26 21.81 4.47
C LEU A 367 -4.58 22.23 5.91
N PRO A 368 -4.64 23.54 6.19
CA PRO A 368 -4.96 24.01 7.52
C PRO A 368 -6.28 23.43 8.00
N SER A 369 -6.35 22.95 9.24
CA SER A 369 -7.60 22.54 9.86
C SER A 369 -8.52 23.76 9.99
N GLY A 370 -9.55 23.86 9.15
CA GLY A 370 -10.51 24.96 9.13
C GLY A 370 -10.32 25.92 7.93
N PHE A 371 -11.15 26.95 7.91
CA PHE A 371 -11.14 27.89 6.80
C PHE A 371 -9.92 28.81 6.84
N THR A 372 -9.20 28.92 5.75
CA THR A 372 -8.19 29.97 5.57
C THR A 372 -8.84 31.35 5.61
N ALA A 373 -8.07 32.42 5.87
CA ALA A 373 -8.58 33.79 5.85
C ALA A 373 -9.30 34.12 4.52
N ARG A 374 -8.79 33.62 3.38
CA ARG A 374 -9.46 33.74 2.08
C ARG A 374 -10.75 32.93 2.00
N GLY A 375 -10.77 31.73 2.56
CA GLY A 375 -11.96 30.88 2.64
C GLY A 375 -13.06 31.50 3.51
N ILE A 376 -12.70 32.11 4.63
CA ILE A 376 -13.64 32.86 5.49
C ILE A 376 -14.24 34.04 4.72
N VAL A 377 -13.41 34.82 4.03
CA VAL A 377 -13.90 35.96 3.22
C VAL A 377 -14.86 35.48 2.13
N ALA A 378 -14.50 34.41 1.41
CA ALA A 378 -15.36 33.84 0.36
C ALA A 378 -16.70 33.34 0.96
N LEU A 379 -16.67 32.66 2.10
CA LEU A 379 -17.87 32.18 2.79
C LEU A 379 -18.78 33.34 3.20
N VAL A 380 -18.21 34.41 3.80
CA VAL A 380 -18.97 35.58 4.21
C VAL A 380 -19.66 36.24 3.00
N PHE A 381 -18.93 36.44 1.90
CA PHE A 381 -19.54 37.02 0.69
C PHE A 381 -20.61 36.11 0.07
N SER A 382 -20.42 34.80 0.09
CA SER A 382 -21.43 33.84 -0.37
C SER A 382 -22.69 33.86 0.49
N CYS A 383 -22.52 33.92 1.82
CA CYS A 383 -23.66 34.06 2.73
C CYS A 383 -24.42 35.40 2.52
N ILE A 384 -23.68 36.51 2.35
CA ILE A 384 -24.29 37.80 2.08
C ILE A 384 -25.06 37.77 0.74
N ALA A 385 -24.46 37.22 -0.31
CA ALA A 385 -25.10 37.08 -1.60
C ALA A 385 -26.36 36.20 -1.53
N GLY A 386 -26.33 35.11 -0.77
CA GLY A 386 -27.49 34.24 -0.54
C GLY A 386 -28.61 34.96 0.22
N ILE A 387 -28.28 35.71 1.28
CA ILE A 387 -29.26 36.49 2.04
C ILE A 387 -29.88 37.60 1.17
N LEU A 388 -29.07 38.34 0.42
CA LEU A 388 -29.54 39.37 -0.48
C LEU A 388 -30.44 38.79 -1.59
N GLY A 389 -30.06 37.63 -2.15
CA GLY A 389 -30.88 36.94 -3.14
C GLY A 389 -32.23 36.53 -2.59
N LEU A 390 -32.27 35.96 -1.38
CA LEU A 390 -33.53 35.64 -0.69
C LEU A 390 -34.36 36.89 -0.39
N ALA A 391 -33.73 37.98 0.07
CA ALA A 391 -34.40 39.24 0.34
C ALA A 391 -35.01 39.82 -0.92
N VAL A 392 -34.35 39.76 -2.07
CA VAL A 392 -34.87 40.19 -3.37
C VAL A 392 -36.05 39.33 -3.79
N ILE A 393 -35.98 38.01 -3.65
CA ILE A 393 -37.10 37.10 -3.97
C ILE A 393 -38.34 37.41 -3.10
N VAL A 394 -38.13 37.60 -1.80
CA VAL A 394 -39.20 37.94 -0.86
C VAL A 394 -39.79 39.31 -1.18
N TRP A 395 -38.94 40.32 -1.43
CA TRP A 395 -39.38 41.65 -1.81
C TRP A 395 -40.20 41.66 -3.11
N TYR A 396 -39.75 40.92 -4.11
CA TYR A 396 -40.46 40.77 -5.38
C TYR A 396 -41.76 39.96 -5.24
N GLY A 397 -41.76 38.93 -4.39
CA GLY A 397 -42.92 38.07 -4.12
C GLY A 397 -43.98 38.74 -3.24
N LEU A 398 -43.59 39.72 -2.40
CA LEU A 398 -44.51 40.51 -1.57
C LEU A 398 -44.94 41.83 -2.23
N GLY A 399 -44.31 42.22 -3.36
CA GLY A 399 -44.68 43.38 -4.13
C GLY A 399 -46.10 43.18 -4.67
N GLU A 400 -47.01 44.09 -4.32
CA GLU A 400 -48.33 44.11 -4.92
C GLU A 400 -48.16 44.32 -6.43
N ILE A 401 -48.73 43.43 -7.23
CA ILE A 401 -48.83 43.61 -8.69
C ILE A 401 -49.65 44.81 -8.92
N SER A 402 -49.11 45.83 -9.59
CA SER A 402 -49.90 47.03 -9.91
C SER A 402 -51.07 46.62 -10.77
N SER A 403 -52.23 47.27 -10.57
CA SER A 403 -53.43 46.98 -11.33
C SER A 403 -53.22 47.01 -12.86
N ALA A 404 -52.28 47.80 -13.34
CA ALA A 404 -51.87 47.83 -14.75
C ALA A 404 -51.05 46.60 -15.21
N GLU A 405 -50.38 45.91 -14.32
CA GLU A 405 -49.64 44.63 -14.59
C GLU A 405 -50.66 43.47 -14.52
N GLU A 406 -51.56 43.46 -13.59
CA GLU A 406 -52.67 42.50 -13.51
C GLU A 406 -53.51 42.49 -14.80
N GLU A 407 -53.94 43.66 -15.31
CA GLU A 407 -54.62 43.77 -16.60
C GLU A 407 -53.75 43.23 -17.77
N ARG A 408 -52.45 43.49 -17.78
CA ARG A 408 -51.57 42.98 -18.83
C ARG A 408 -51.36 41.44 -18.76
N GLU A 409 -51.30 40.89 -17.60
CA GLU A 409 -51.15 39.41 -17.43
C GLU A 409 -52.50 38.73 -17.76
N GLU A 410 -53.70 39.32 -17.35
CA GLU A 410 -54.96 38.83 -17.78
C GLU A 410 -55.13 38.89 -19.31
N GLN A 411 -54.71 39.98 -19.95
CA GLN A 411 -54.72 40.08 -21.40
C GLN A 411 -53.80 39.02 -22.07
N LYS A 412 -52.65 38.72 -21.53
CA LYS A 412 -51.78 37.67 -22.04
C LYS A 412 -52.42 36.30 -21.87
N ILE A 413 -52.96 35.99 -20.69
CA ILE A 413 -53.65 34.73 -20.42
C ILE A 413 -54.87 34.56 -21.34
N ASN A 414 -55.67 35.57 -21.51
CA ASN A 414 -56.79 35.54 -22.41
C ASN A 414 -56.40 35.41 -23.88
N ALA A 415 -55.28 36.03 -24.29
CA ALA A 415 -54.72 35.86 -25.63
C ALA A 415 -54.15 34.47 -25.89
N MET A 416 -53.55 33.84 -24.86
CA MET A 416 -53.10 32.45 -24.93
C MET A 416 -54.29 31.47 -24.95
N ALA A 417 -55.31 31.69 -24.12
CA ALA A 417 -56.53 30.88 -24.11
C ALA A 417 -57.25 30.91 -25.44
N ALA A 418 -57.33 32.09 -26.07
CA ALA A 418 -57.95 32.27 -27.40
C ALA A 418 -57.10 31.50 -28.50
N LYS A 419 -55.83 31.34 -28.35
CA LYS A 419 -54.94 30.58 -29.27
C LYS A 419 -55.03 29.09 -29.10
N THR A 420 -55.39 28.62 -27.93
CA THR A 420 -55.36 27.16 -27.58
C THR A 420 -56.77 26.55 -27.52
N GLY A 421 -57.82 27.31 -27.72
CA GLY A 421 -59.19 26.80 -27.80
C GLY A 421 -59.80 26.25 -26.49
N GLY A 422 -59.21 26.63 -25.34
CA GLY A 422 -59.61 26.14 -24.01
C GLY A 422 -59.98 27.30 -23.09
N VAL A 423 -61.07 27.16 -22.34
CA VAL A 423 -61.48 28.09 -21.25
C VAL A 423 -60.58 27.73 -20.03
N VAL A 424 -59.76 28.69 -19.60
CA VAL A 424 -59.07 28.61 -18.31
C VAL A 424 -59.81 29.39 -17.28
N GLU A 425 -60.54 28.72 -16.40
CA GLU A 425 -61.21 29.32 -15.26
C GLU A 425 -60.13 29.60 -14.16
N VAL A 426 -59.81 30.86 -13.98
CA VAL A 426 -58.92 31.30 -12.90
C VAL A 426 -59.73 31.53 -11.65
N THR A 427 -59.81 30.55 -10.76
CA THR A 427 -60.36 30.75 -9.42
C THR A 427 -59.33 31.51 -8.58
N GLY A 428 -59.65 32.73 -8.19
CA GLY A 428 -58.82 33.56 -7.30
C GLY A 428 -58.59 32.85 -5.95
N VAL A 429 -57.32 32.69 -5.54
CA VAL A 429 -56.99 32.23 -4.22
C VAL A 429 -57.03 33.40 -3.24
N ASN A 430 -58.10 33.52 -2.51
CA ASN A 430 -58.19 34.39 -1.33
C ASN A 430 -57.30 33.75 -0.21
N ALA A 431 -56.33 34.49 0.18
CA ALA A 431 -55.53 34.18 1.38
C ALA A 431 -56.33 34.60 2.63
N ALA A 432 -56.95 33.65 3.28
CA ALA A 432 -57.29 33.67 4.70
C ALA A 432 -57.97 32.35 5.08
N GLU A 433 -57.25 31.45 5.73
CA GLU A 433 -57.62 30.82 7.00
C GLU A 433 -56.69 29.64 7.29
N ALA A 434 -55.98 29.84 8.37
CA ALA A 434 -55.18 28.78 9.01
C ALA A 434 -56.09 27.79 9.71
N GLY A 435 -55.81 26.51 9.65
CA GLY A 435 -56.51 25.56 10.50
C GLY A 435 -56.23 24.09 10.21
N THR A 436 -55.25 23.59 10.93
CA THR A 436 -55.15 22.25 11.52
C THR A 436 -55.77 21.03 10.84
N ARG A 437 -54.93 19.99 10.80
CA ARG A 437 -55.14 18.55 10.91
C ARG A 437 -54.84 17.69 9.69
N GLY A 438 -54.01 16.65 10.00
CA GLY A 438 -54.20 15.32 9.47
C GLY A 438 -52.99 14.68 8.84
N SER A 439 -52.25 13.93 9.66
CA SER A 439 -51.30 12.90 9.24
C SER A 439 -51.95 11.88 8.31
N HIS A 440 -51.30 11.54 7.22
CA HIS A 440 -51.35 10.18 6.69
C HIS A 440 -50.06 9.86 5.90
N ALA A 441 -49.47 8.78 6.33
CA ALA A 441 -48.36 8.09 5.69
C ALA A 441 -48.82 7.40 4.39
N ILE A 442 -48.00 7.48 3.35
CA ILE A 442 -48.02 6.53 2.23
C ILE A 442 -46.56 6.33 1.82
N GLY A 443 -46.03 5.22 2.02
CA GLY A 443 -45.80 4.06 1.23
C GLY A 443 -44.62 4.21 0.28
N ALA A 444 -43.51 3.55 0.64
CA ALA A 444 -42.33 3.36 -0.22
C ALA A 444 -42.67 2.45 -1.41
N ALA A 445 -42.10 2.75 -2.56
CA ALA A 445 -41.86 1.76 -3.61
C ALA A 445 -40.44 1.95 -4.21
N PRO A 446 -39.76 0.85 -4.57
CA PRO A 446 -38.33 0.87 -4.88
C PRO A 446 -38.08 1.23 -6.35
N LYS A 447 -36.98 1.91 -6.62
CA LYS A 447 -36.40 2.01 -7.97
C LYS A 447 -35.11 1.24 -8.05
N THR A 448 -35.16 0.16 -8.79
CA THR A 448 -34.06 -0.46 -9.53
C THR A 448 -33.40 0.55 -10.47
N TYR A 449 -32.11 0.70 -10.35
CA TYR A 449 -31.08 0.58 -11.38
C TYR A 449 -29.72 0.54 -10.69
#